data_2bb9bb835f61ba23a82978f9bd76c8c9
#
_entry.id   2bb9bb835f61ba23a82978f9bd76c8c9
#
_cell.length_a   1.000
_cell.length_b   1.000
_cell.length_c   1.000
_cell.angle_alpha   90.00
_cell.angle_beta   90.00
_cell.angle_gamma   90.00
#
_symmetry.space_group_name_H-M   'P 1'
#
loop_
_entity.id
_entity.type
_entity.pdbx_description
1 polymer ?
#
loop_
_entity_poly.entity_id
_entity_poly.type
_entity_poly.pdbx_seq_one_letter_code
_entity_poly.pdbx_strand_id
1 'polypeptide(L)'
;MKKILITGASGFVGSHLVEEALRRDLDVYAGIRKSSSKEYLQDHRLNFVELNYTDIGQMANLLKRKQFDYIIHNAGVVSAPKLSDYMDVNFQYTKNFVEAILASGDMPEKFTYISSAASYGPVATTDLTDFIKEEDMPRPINAYGEAKLASERFLASIPEFPYVVIRPTGVYGPREKEILTFFKIINRHLEGYIGFRRQHLAFVYINDLVRVILDATLSMDVSRKNYFVSDGRYYSQQDIGRITKRILNKKTLRIHIPVTLIRSIAWVMEQIGKATGNYPALNLEKVRILESMNWKCDIEPLKEDLNFQPQYDLEEGLEETLAWYKQQGWL
;
A
#
# COMPACT_ATOMS: atom_id res chain seq x y z
N MET A 1 -28.52 -5.78 1.89
CA MET A 1 -27.15 -5.33 2.14
C MET A 1 -26.41 -5.36 0.81
N LYS A 2 -25.57 -4.35 0.55
CA LYS A 2 -24.68 -4.34 -0.61
C LYS A 2 -23.54 -5.33 -0.41
N LYS A 3 -23.22 -6.10 -1.44
CA LYS A 3 -22.14 -7.09 -1.41
C LYS A 3 -20.82 -6.46 -1.83
N ILE A 4 -19.79 -6.62 -1.02
CA ILE A 4 -18.46 -6.13 -1.32
C ILE A 4 -17.43 -7.26 -1.34
N LEU A 5 -16.67 -7.38 -2.42
CA LEU A 5 -15.51 -8.26 -2.50
C LEU A 5 -14.24 -7.48 -2.21
N ILE A 6 -13.48 -7.91 -1.22
CA ILE A 6 -12.17 -7.33 -0.87
C ILE A 6 -11.10 -8.38 -1.19
N THR A 7 -10.30 -8.16 -2.23
CA THR A 7 -9.20 -9.06 -2.57
C THR A 7 -7.95 -8.72 -1.74
N GLY A 8 -7.06 -9.68 -1.53
CA GLY A 8 -5.93 -9.48 -0.60
C GLY A 8 -6.36 -9.26 0.85
N ALA A 9 -7.55 -9.75 1.22
CA ALA A 9 -8.20 -9.56 2.51
C ALA A 9 -7.35 -10.01 3.71
N SER A 10 -6.49 -11.01 3.56
CA SER A 10 -5.63 -11.54 4.62
C SER A 10 -4.36 -10.69 4.87
N GLY A 11 -4.09 -9.70 4.04
CA GLY A 11 -2.95 -8.79 4.19
C GLY A 11 -3.18 -7.69 5.23
N PHE A 12 -2.15 -6.86 5.44
CA PHE A 12 -2.20 -5.74 6.36
C PHE A 12 -3.37 -4.79 6.06
N VAL A 13 -3.39 -4.13 4.92
CA VAL A 13 -4.47 -3.20 4.53
C VAL A 13 -5.79 -3.94 4.36
N GLY A 14 -5.77 -5.14 3.75
CA GLY A 14 -6.98 -5.91 3.47
C GLY A 14 -7.74 -6.33 4.72
N SER A 15 -7.06 -6.73 5.80
CA SER A 15 -7.72 -7.11 7.05
C SER A 15 -8.40 -5.94 7.76
N HIS A 16 -7.84 -4.74 7.70
CA HIS A 16 -8.48 -3.53 8.21
C HIS A 16 -9.65 -3.07 7.31
N LEU A 17 -9.54 -3.23 5.97
CA LEU A 17 -10.66 -2.97 5.06
C LEU A 17 -11.85 -3.86 5.35
N VAL A 18 -11.60 -5.15 5.64
CA VAL A 18 -12.65 -6.10 6.04
C VAL A 18 -13.35 -5.64 7.31
N GLU A 19 -12.61 -5.26 8.36
CA GLU A 19 -13.16 -4.78 9.61
C GLU A 19 -14.00 -3.51 9.42
N GLU A 20 -13.48 -2.55 8.65
CA GLU A 20 -14.21 -1.30 8.37
C GLU A 20 -15.46 -1.54 7.51
N ALA A 21 -15.41 -2.44 6.53
CA ALA A 21 -16.56 -2.78 5.71
C ALA A 21 -17.69 -3.46 6.54
N LEU A 22 -17.30 -4.35 7.46
CA LEU A 22 -18.26 -4.95 8.42
C LEU A 22 -18.87 -3.93 9.37
N ARG A 23 -18.09 -2.94 9.80
CA ARG A 23 -18.56 -1.83 10.65
C ARG A 23 -19.58 -0.93 9.92
N ARG A 24 -19.53 -0.89 8.59
CA ARG A 24 -20.49 -0.18 7.72
C ARG A 24 -21.65 -1.04 7.26
N ASP A 25 -21.87 -2.19 7.89
CA ASP A 25 -22.98 -3.11 7.62
C ASP A 25 -23.04 -3.58 6.14
N LEU A 26 -21.89 -3.81 5.51
CA LEU A 26 -21.80 -4.42 4.19
C LEU A 26 -21.79 -5.95 4.29
N ASP A 27 -22.29 -6.65 3.26
CA ASP A 27 -22.13 -8.10 3.09
C ASP A 27 -20.74 -8.40 2.53
N VAL A 28 -19.78 -8.70 3.42
CA VAL A 28 -18.35 -8.73 3.13
C VAL A 28 -17.89 -10.10 2.68
N TYR A 29 -17.26 -10.14 1.51
CA TYR A 29 -16.59 -11.30 0.94
C TYR A 29 -15.07 -11.09 0.94
N ALA A 30 -14.38 -11.86 1.75
CA ALA A 30 -12.93 -11.87 1.83
C ALA A 30 -12.33 -12.73 0.70
N GLY A 31 -11.77 -12.09 -0.30
CA GLY A 31 -11.05 -12.72 -1.41
C GLY A 31 -9.66 -13.15 -0.98
N ILE A 32 -9.42 -14.45 -0.86
CA ILE A 32 -8.18 -15.05 -0.37
C ILE A 32 -7.67 -16.14 -1.32
N ARG A 33 -6.39 -16.50 -1.19
CA ARG A 33 -5.82 -17.71 -1.79
C ARG A 33 -5.96 -18.88 -0.82
N LYS A 34 -5.93 -20.11 -1.32
CA LYS A 34 -5.99 -21.33 -0.50
C LYS A 34 -4.95 -21.34 0.65
N SER A 35 -3.77 -20.77 0.41
CA SER A 35 -2.67 -20.70 1.39
C SER A 35 -2.72 -19.48 2.31
N SER A 36 -3.72 -18.61 2.21
CA SER A 36 -3.81 -17.38 2.99
C SER A 36 -4.08 -17.64 4.46
N SER A 37 -3.34 -16.97 5.36
CA SER A 37 -3.67 -16.94 6.78
C SER A 37 -5.02 -16.25 7.00
N LYS A 38 -5.79 -16.75 7.95
CA LYS A 38 -7.05 -16.14 8.41
C LYS A 38 -6.91 -15.53 9.80
N GLU A 39 -5.70 -15.27 10.26
CA GLU A 39 -5.40 -14.79 11.62
C GLU A 39 -6.22 -13.55 12.01
N TYR A 40 -6.38 -12.60 11.08
CA TYR A 40 -7.15 -11.37 11.30
C TYR A 40 -8.54 -11.38 10.65
N LEU A 41 -9.04 -12.53 10.21
CA LEU A 41 -10.32 -12.71 9.53
C LEU A 41 -11.21 -13.66 10.33
N GLN A 42 -11.52 -13.29 11.58
CA GLN A 42 -12.22 -14.17 12.54
C GLN A 42 -13.70 -13.83 12.74
N ASP A 43 -14.20 -12.72 12.18
CA ASP A 43 -15.61 -12.33 12.34
C ASP A 43 -16.52 -13.35 11.64
N HIS A 44 -17.53 -13.83 12.35
CA HIS A 44 -18.48 -14.83 11.85
C HIS A 44 -19.38 -14.35 10.72
N ARG A 45 -19.46 -13.04 10.49
CA ARG A 45 -20.24 -12.43 9.38
C ARG A 45 -19.50 -12.51 8.04
N LEU A 46 -18.19 -12.89 8.04
CA LEU A 46 -17.38 -12.94 6.83
C LEU A 46 -17.75 -14.12 5.95
N ASN A 47 -17.92 -13.83 4.66
CA ASN A 47 -17.90 -14.82 3.62
C ASN A 47 -16.50 -14.95 3.02
N PHE A 48 -16.06 -16.16 2.72
CA PHE A 48 -14.77 -16.40 2.07
C PHE A 48 -14.95 -16.80 0.61
N VAL A 49 -14.08 -16.23 -0.24
CA VAL A 49 -14.03 -16.55 -1.67
C VAL A 49 -12.58 -16.86 -2.03
N GLU A 50 -12.37 -18.06 -2.59
CA GLU A 50 -11.05 -18.44 -3.10
C GLU A 50 -10.89 -17.90 -4.53
N LEU A 51 -9.83 -17.11 -4.75
CA LEU A 51 -9.52 -16.49 -6.04
C LEU A 51 -8.26 -17.14 -6.63
N ASN A 52 -8.40 -17.67 -7.85
CA ASN A 52 -7.31 -18.15 -8.66
C ASN A 52 -7.07 -17.20 -9.85
N TYR A 53 -6.13 -16.29 -9.68
CA TYR A 53 -5.83 -15.26 -10.68
C TYR A 53 -5.26 -15.79 -12.00
N THR A 54 -4.93 -17.08 -12.09
CA THR A 54 -4.45 -17.70 -13.34
C THR A 54 -5.58 -18.32 -14.17
N ASP A 55 -6.80 -18.40 -13.64
CA ASP A 55 -7.97 -18.99 -14.29
C ASP A 55 -9.10 -17.95 -14.43
N ILE A 56 -9.09 -17.22 -15.55
CA ILE A 56 -10.07 -16.18 -15.86
C ILE A 56 -11.49 -16.78 -15.92
N GLY A 57 -11.66 -17.96 -16.49
CA GLY A 57 -12.96 -18.60 -16.62
C GLY A 57 -13.58 -18.98 -15.28
N GLN A 58 -12.78 -19.54 -14.36
CA GLN A 58 -13.22 -19.86 -13.00
C GLN A 58 -13.63 -18.58 -12.25
N MET A 59 -12.83 -17.52 -12.35
CA MET A 59 -13.14 -16.24 -11.72
C MET A 59 -14.42 -15.62 -12.31
N ALA A 60 -14.58 -15.61 -13.63
CA ALA A 60 -15.77 -15.07 -14.30
C ALA A 60 -17.05 -15.80 -13.85
N ASN A 61 -17.02 -17.12 -13.79
CA ASN A 61 -18.15 -17.92 -13.30
C ASN A 61 -18.48 -17.64 -11.82
N LEU A 62 -17.45 -17.40 -10.99
CA LEU A 62 -17.62 -17.03 -9.59
C LEU A 62 -18.31 -15.66 -9.46
N LEU A 63 -17.79 -14.65 -10.17
CA LEU A 63 -18.29 -13.28 -10.16
C LEU A 63 -19.76 -13.26 -10.62
N LYS A 64 -20.07 -13.92 -11.75
CA LYS A 64 -21.44 -14.03 -12.26
C LYS A 64 -22.41 -14.66 -11.27
N ARG A 65 -21.99 -15.67 -10.49
CA ARG A 65 -22.85 -16.33 -9.49
C ARG A 65 -23.04 -15.48 -8.22
N LYS A 66 -22.02 -14.73 -7.81
CA LYS A 66 -22.05 -13.99 -6.55
C LYS A 66 -22.63 -12.60 -6.67
N GLN A 67 -22.42 -11.95 -7.81
CA GLN A 67 -22.93 -10.60 -8.13
C GLN A 67 -22.54 -9.60 -7.06
N PHE A 68 -21.33 -9.05 -7.16
CA PHE A 68 -20.81 -8.08 -6.22
C PHE A 68 -21.17 -6.66 -6.65
N ASP A 69 -21.79 -5.90 -5.75
CA ASP A 69 -22.04 -4.46 -5.99
C ASP A 69 -20.72 -3.67 -6.04
N TYR A 70 -19.78 -3.99 -5.14
CA TYR A 70 -18.49 -3.31 -5.02
C TYR A 70 -17.34 -4.31 -5.01
N ILE A 71 -16.22 -3.91 -5.58
CA ILE A 71 -14.98 -4.68 -5.54
C ILE A 71 -13.84 -3.76 -5.12
N ILE A 72 -13.12 -4.10 -4.04
CA ILE A 72 -11.86 -3.47 -3.66
C ILE A 72 -10.72 -4.43 -4.00
N HIS A 73 -9.91 -4.07 -5.00
CA HIS A 73 -8.78 -4.87 -5.43
C HIS A 73 -7.51 -4.41 -4.73
N ASN A 74 -7.21 -5.05 -3.59
CA ASN A 74 -6.06 -4.81 -2.75
C ASN A 74 -5.02 -5.96 -2.84
N ALA A 75 -5.27 -6.98 -3.65
CA ALA A 75 -4.31 -8.06 -3.84
C ALA A 75 -3.06 -7.55 -4.55
N GLY A 76 -1.90 -7.87 -4.00
CA GLY A 76 -0.61 -7.47 -4.54
C GLY A 76 0.53 -7.87 -3.61
N VAL A 77 1.77 -7.66 -4.04
CA VAL A 77 2.98 -7.85 -3.24
C VAL A 77 3.83 -6.60 -3.26
N VAL A 78 4.29 -6.18 -2.08
CA VAL A 78 5.21 -5.03 -1.89
C VAL A 78 6.66 -5.50 -1.79
N SER A 79 6.87 -6.79 -1.51
CA SER A 79 8.17 -7.46 -1.48
C SER A 79 8.05 -8.79 -2.20
N ALA A 80 8.93 -9.06 -3.15
CA ALA A 80 8.91 -10.27 -3.97
C ALA A 80 10.31 -10.88 -4.10
N PRO A 81 10.42 -12.23 -4.20
CA PRO A 81 11.70 -12.91 -4.37
C PRO A 81 12.39 -12.61 -5.71
N LYS A 82 11.63 -12.26 -6.74
CA LYS A 82 12.12 -11.94 -8.09
C LYS A 82 11.47 -10.67 -8.61
N LEU A 83 12.19 -9.91 -9.44
CA LEU A 83 11.65 -8.70 -10.08
C LEU A 83 10.44 -9.00 -10.98
N SER A 84 10.44 -10.14 -11.69
CA SER A 84 9.29 -10.58 -12.50
C SER A 84 8.02 -10.75 -11.69
N ASP A 85 8.13 -11.19 -10.44
CA ASP A 85 6.97 -11.45 -9.59
C ASP A 85 6.14 -10.19 -9.32
N TYR A 86 6.77 -8.99 -9.38
CA TYR A 86 6.03 -7.74 -9.28
C TYR A 86 5.09 -7.53 -10.47
N MET A 87 5.56 -7.79 -11.70
CA MET A 87 4.73 -7.68 -12.89
C MET A 87 3.66 -8.78 -12.93
N ASP A 88 4.03 -10.02 -12.56
CA ASP A 88 3.10 -11.14 -12.56
C ASP A 88 1.98 -10.92 -11.55
N VAL A 89 2.31 -10.56 -10.30
CA VAL A 89 1.31 -10.48 -9.22
C VAL A 89 0.58 -9.14 -9.21
N ASN A 90 1.29 -8.00 -9.40
CA ASN A 90 0.62 -6.70 -9.30
C ASN A 90 -0.03 -6.25 -10.60
N PHE A 91 0.47 -6.68 -11.77
CA PHE A 91 -0.13 -6.32 -13.06
C PHE A 91 -0.91 -7.47 -13.70
N GLN A 92 -0.26 -8.63 -13.98
CA GLN A 92 -0.94 -9.69 -14.74
C GLN A 92 -2.16 -10.24 -13.99
N TYR A 93 -2.06 -10.45 -12.68
CA TYR A 93 -3.21 -10.91 -11.88
C TYR A 93 -4.32 -9.86 -11.78
N THR A 94 -3.98 -8.58 -11.69
CA THR A 94 -4.96 -7.48 -11.76
C THR A 94 -5.66 -7.49 -13.12
N LYS A 95 -4.90 -7.61 -14.21
CA LYS A 95 -5.43 -7.69 -15.58
C LYS A 95 -6.37 -8.89 -15.73
N ASN A 96 -5.93 -10.10 -15.34
CA ASN A 96 -6.75 -11.31 -15.41
C ASN A 96 -8.06 -11.17 -14.61
N PHE A 97 -7.98 -10.52 -13.45
CA PHE A 97 -9.16 -10.31 -12.60
C PHE A 97 -10.17 -9.36 -13.24
N VAL A 98 -9.70 -8.28 -13.83
CA VAL A 98 -10.55 -7.33 -14.56
C VAL A 98 -11.13 -7.97 -15.83
N GLU A 99 -10.34 -8.76 -16.58
CA GLU A 99 -10.83 -9.54 -17.72
C GLU A 99 -11.90 -10.55 -17.30
N ALA A 100 -11.78 -11.15 -16.11
CA ALA A 100 -12.82 -12.04 -15.55
C ALA A 100 -14.10 -11.27 -15.20
N ILE A 101 -13.99 -10.03 -14.68
CA ILE A 101 -15.16 -9.17 -14.43
C ILE A 101 -15.88 -8.89 -15.77
N LEU A 102 -15.15 -8.48 -16.80
CA LEU A 102 -15.72 -8.21 -18.12
C LEU A 102 -16.37 -9.46 -18.74
N ALA A 103 -15.71 -10.62 -18.63
CA ALA A 103 -16.21 -11.88 -19.14
C ALA A 103 -17.41 -12.42 -18.35
N SER A 104 -17.59 -12.05 -17.10
CA SER A 104 -18.75 -12.46 -16.29
C SER A 104 -20.07 -11.84 -16.80
N GLY A 105 -19.99 -10.68 -17.46
CA GLY A 105 -21.14 -9.85 -17.82
C GLY A 105 -21.82 -9.17 -16.64
N ASP A 106 -21.25 -9.27 -15.43
CA ASP A 106 -21.76 -8.69 -14.19
C ASP A 106 -20.78 -7.60 -13.72
N MET A 107 -21.07 -6.37 -14.11
CA MET A 107 -20.22 -5.21 -13.81
C MET A 107 -20.54 -4.67 -12.42
N PRO A 108 -19.55 -4.52 -11.53
CA PRO A 108 -19.78 -3.88 -10.24
C PRO A 108 -20.13 -2.38 -10.39
N GLU A 109 -20.85 -1.83 -9.44
CA GLU A 109 -21.11 -0.39 -9.39
C GLU A 109 -19.82 0.41 -9.25
N LYS A 110 -18.83 -0.17 -8.54
CA LYS A 110 -17.50 0.42 -8.36
C LYS A 110 -16.41 -0.64 -8.21
N PHE A 111 -15.30 -0.41 -8.89
CA PHE A 111 -14.05 -1.15 -8.75
C PHE A 111 -12.97 -0.22 -8.17
N THR A 112 -12.60 -0.41 -6.92
CA THR A 112 -11.54 0.39 -6.28
C THR A 112 -10.22 -0.36 -6.32
N TYR A 113 -9.24 0.19 -7.03
CA TYR A 113 -7.89 -0.36 -7.14
C TYR A 113 -6.95 0.29 -6.14
N ILE A 114 -6.30 -0.51 -5.30
CA ILE A 114 -5.28 -0.02 -4.38
C ILE A 114 -3.93 -0.05 -5.08
N SER A 115 -3.53 1.13 -5.55
CA SER A 115 -2.23 1.40 -6.16
C SER A 115 -1.21 1.84 -5.10
N SER A 116 -0.33 2.76 -5.42
CA SER A 116 0.67 3.35 -4.52
C SER A 116 1.20 4.66 -5.11
N ALA A 117 1.63 5.59 -4.29
CA ALA A 117 2.40 6.76 -4.74
C ALA A 117 3.69 6.35 -5.50
N ALA A 118 4.18 5.14 -5.26
CA ALA A 118 5.32 4.57 -6.00
C ALA A 118 5.06 4.42 -7.52
N SER A 119 3.80 4.37 -7.97
CA SER A 119 3.46 4.37 -9.41
C SER A 119 3.86 5.66 -10.12
N TYR A 120 3.92 6.77 -9.39
CA TYR A 120 4.42 8.06 -9.90
C TYR A 120 5.91 8.24 -9.63
N GLY A 121 6.44 7.62 -8.59
CA GLY A 121 7.79 7.87 -8.11
C GLY A 121 7.89 9.18 -7.31
N PRO A 122 9.08 9.52 -6.80
CA PRO A 122 9.30 10.76 -6.05
C PRO A 122 9.25 11.98 -6.95
N VAL A 123 9.06 13.16 -6.36
CA VAL A 123 9.16 14.45 -7.07
C VAL A 123 10.50 14.50 -7.82
N ALA A 124 10.43 14.83 -9.11
CA ALA A 124 11.60 14.81 -9.99
C ALA A 124 12.57 15.98 -9.77
N THR A 125 12.12 17.06 -9.14
CA THR A 125 12.92 18.26 -8.88
C THR A 125 13.65 18.17 -7.55
N THR A 126 14.66 19.01 -7.36
CA THR A 126 15.34 19.19 -6.07
C THR A 126 14.63 20.20 -5.19
N ASP A 127 13.57 20.83 -5.69
CA ASP A 127 12.76 21.76 -4.93
C ASP A 127 11.87 20.98 -3.96
N LEU A 128 12.10 21.20 -2.67
CA LEU A 128 11.36 20.57 -1.61
C LEU A 128 9.96 21.20 -1.38
N THR A 129 9.60 22.23 -2.13
CA THR A 129 8.25 22.81 -2.13
C THR A 129 7.30 22.09 -3.07
N ASP A 130 7.81 21.41 -4.10
CA ASP A 130 7.03 20.70 -5.09
C ASP A 130 6.30 19.47 -4.53
N PHE A 131 5.20 19.12 -5.19
CA PHE A 131 4.35 17.97 -4.90
C PHE A 131 4.23 17.08 -6.12
N ILE A 132 3.99 15.79 -5.90
CA ILE A 132 3.51 14.87 -6.93
C ILE A 132 2.04 15.16 -7.15
N LYS A 133 1.65 15.47 -8.39
CA LYS A 133 0.27 15.77 -8.79
C LYS A 133 -0.24 14.74 -9.79
N GLU A 134 -1.57 14.68 -9.94
CA GLU A 134 -2.21 13.76 -10.89
C GLU A 134 -1.81 14.03 -12.35
N GLU A 135 -1.63 15.29 -12.71
CA GLU A 135 -1.22 15.72 -14.05
C GLU A 135 0.26 15.49 -14.37
N ASP A 136 1.08 15.13 -13.39
CA ASP A 136 2.50 14.86 -13.60
C ASP A 136 2.71 13.60 -14.44
N MET A 137 3.81 13.57 -15.20
CA MET A 137 4.23 12.37 -15.89
C MET A 137 4.78 11.34 -14.88
N PRO A 138 4.15 10.16 -14.73
CA PRO A 138 4.64 9.14 -13.82
C PRO A 138 6.05 8.66 -14.18
N ARG A 139 6.93 8.58 -13.18
CA ARG A 139 8.33 8.12 -13.29
C ARG A 139 8.67 7.17 -12.14
N PRO A 140 8.09 5.95 -12.12
CA PRO A 140 8.40 4.98 -11.08
C PRO A 140 9.89 4.65 -11.07
N ILE A 141 10.45 4.42 -9.89
CA ILE A 141 11.88 4.17 -9.69
C ILE A 141 12.18 2.73 -9.28
N ASN A 142 11.17 1.87 -9.25
CA ASN A 142 11.29 0.45 -8.93
C ASN A 142 10.24 -0.39 -9.66
N ALA A 143 10.47 -1.70 -9.75
CA ALA A 143 9.59 -2.66 -10.42
C ALA A 143 8.17 -2.72 -9.80
N TYR A 144 8.04 -2.51 -8.50
CA TYR A 144 6.74 -2.41 -7.84
C TYR A 144 5.90 -1.24 -8.38
N GLY A 145 6.49 -0.04 -8.43
CA GLY A 145 5.83 1.15 -8.97
C GLY A 145 5.48 1.00 -10.45
N GLU A 146 6.38 0.41 -11.25
CA GLU A 146 6.14 0.11 -12.67
C GLU A 146 4.93 -0.81 -12.86
N ALA A 147 4.82 -1.89 -12.05
CA ALA A 147 3.72 -2.83 -12.12
C ALA A 147 2.38 -2.18 -11.68
N LYS A 148 2.40 -1.31 -10.65
CA LYS A 148 1.23 -0.55 -10.22
C LYS A 148 0.77 0.42 -11.31
N LEU A 149 1.69 1.16 -11.92
CA LEU A 149 1.40 2.07 -13.03
C LEU A 149 0.83 1.33 -14.25
N ALA A 150 1.38 0.15 -14.58
CA ALA A 150 0.85 -0.67 -15.67
C ALA A 150 -0.61 -1.07 -15.43
N SER A 151 -0.97 -1.41 -14.19
CA SER A 151 -2.36 -1.72 -13.81
C SER A 151 -3.29 -0.50 -13.93
N GLU A 152 -2.84 0.66 -13.49
CA GLU A 152 -3.62 1.91 -13.61
C GLU A 152 -3.89 2.25 -15.09
N ARG A 153 -2.87 2.16 -15.93
CA ARG A 153 -3.00 2.40 -17.39
C ARG A 153 -3.94 1.39 -18.05
N PHE A 154 -3.87 0.14 -17.62
CA PHE A 154 -4.80 -0.89 -18.12
C PHE A 154 -6.24 -0.57 -17.74
N LEU A 155 -6.52 -0.22 -16.48
CA LEU A 155 -7.86 0.18 -16.05
C LEU A 155 -8.37 1.40 -16.83
N ALA A 156 -7.54 2.42 -17.01
CA ALA A 156 -7.90 3.62 -17.75
C ALA A 156 -8.19 3.36 -19.24
N SER A 157 -7.59 2.31 -19.82
CA SER A 157 -7.78 1.93 -21.22
C SER A 157 -9.12 1.24 -21.51
N ILE A 158 -9.84 0.77 -20.47
CA ILE A 158 -11.12 0.08 -20.65
C ILE A 158 -12.24 1.12 -20.66
N PRO A 159 -13.00 1.25 -21.77
CA PRO A 159 -14.14 2.17 -21.84
C PRO A 159 -15.17 1.84 -20.76
N GLU A 160 -15.78 2.88 -20.17
CA GLU A 160 -16.90 2.77 -19.21
C GLU A 160 -16.64 1.89 -17.98
N PHE A 161 -15.43 1.36 -17.77
CA PHE A 161 -15.12 0.60 -16.56
C PHE A 161 -15.17 1.52 -15.31
N PRO A 162 -15.99 1.19 -14.28
CA PRO A 162 -16.28 2.11 -13.17
C PRO A 162 -15.19 2.04 -12.10
N TYR A 163 -13.96 2.43 -12.41
CA TYR A 163 -12.84 2.34 -11.48
C TYR A 163 -12.63 3.62 -10.66
N VAL A 164 -12.01 3.44 -9.50
CA VAL A 164 -11.30 4.47 -8.73
C VAL A 164 -9.94 3.93 -8.32
N VAL A 165 -8.90 4.73 -8.48
CA VAL A 165 -7.53 4.37 -8.08
C VAL A 165 -7.17 5.13 -6.81
N ILE A 166 -6.73 4.42 -5.79
CA ILE A 166 -6.20 5.00 -4.55
C ILE A 166 -4.69 4.75 -4.51
N ARG A 167 -3.91 5.83 -4.37
CA ARG A 167 -2.44 5.82 -4.33
C ARG A 167 -1.96 6.25 -2.93
N PRO A 168 -1.97 5.34 -1.95
CA PRO A 168 -1.45 5.66 -0.63
C PRO A 168 0.07 5.91 -0.69
N THR A 169 0.53 6.77 0.21
CA THR A 169 1.93 6.97 0.55
C THR A 169 2.42 5.87 1.52
N GLY A 170 3.37 6.12 2.39
CA GLY A 170 3.81 5.15 3.39
C GLY A 170 2.68 4.80 4.36
N VAL A 171 2.11 3.61 4.23
CA VAL A 171 1.03 3.13 5.12
C VAL A 171 1.65 2.51 6.37
N TYR A 172 1.17 2.91 7.54
CA TYR A 172 1.62 2.37 8.82
C TYR A 172 0.43 2.11 9.77
N GLY A 173 0.64 1.26 10.75
CA GLY A 173 -0.40 0.91 11.72
C GLY A 173 -0.21 -0.50 12.30
N PRO A 174 -1.13 -0.98 13.15
CA PRO A 174 -1.18 -2.35 13.62
C PRO A 174 -1.10 -3.37 12.49
N ARG A 175 -0.38 -4.50 12.68
CA ARG A 175 -0.15 -5.60 11.71
C ARG A 175 0.87 -5.29 10.60
N GLU A 176 1.38 -4.07 10.51
CA GLU A 176 2.41 -3.72 9.54
C GLU A 176 3.77 -4.32 9.97
N LYS A 177 4.55 -4.89 9.03
CA LYS A 177 5.79 -5.62 9.33
C LYS A 177 7.06 -4.98 8.76
N GLU A 178 6.96 -4.14 7.73
CA GLU A 178 8.16 -3.58 7.09
C GLU A 178 8.81 -2.48 7.95
N ILE A 179 8.00 -1.56 8.48
CA ILE A 179 8.49 -0.48 9.35
C ILE A 179 8.86 -1.01 10.76
N LEU A 180 8.31 -2.17 11.17
CA LEU A 180 8.61 -2.80 12.45
C LEU A 180 10.11 -2.97 12.69
N THR A 181 10.90 -3.26 11.66
CA THR A 181 12.36 -3.40 11.77
C THR A 181 13.01 -2.12 12.28
N PHE A 182 12.57 -0.95 11.82
CA PHE A 182 13.05 0.35 12.29
C PHE A 182 12.75 0.54 13.78
N PHE A 183 11.54 0.20 14.22
CA PHE A 183 11.15 0.31 15.63
C PHE A 183 11.92 -0.66 16.53
N LYS A 184 12.20 -1.88 16.06
CA LYS A 184 13.06 -2.84 16.77
C LYS A 184 14.49 -2.33 16.98
N ILE A 185 15.05 -1.65 16.00
CA ILE A 185 16.37 -1.04 16.09
C ILE A 185 16.36 0.05 17.18
N ILE A 186 15.35 0.93 17.18
CA ILE A 186 15.21 1.97 18.21
C ILE A 186 15.00 1.36 19.60
N ASN A 187 14.17 0.31 19.71
CA ASN A 187 13.96 -0.39 20.99
C ASN A 187 15.25 -1.00 21.55
N ARG A 188 16.22 -1.33 20.69
CA ARG A 188 17.57 -1.79 21.04
C ARG A 188 18.58 -0.66 21.25
N HIS A 189 18.13 0.56 21.52
CA HIS A 189 18.96 1.73 21.76
C HIS A 189 19.83 2.21 20.58
N LEU A 190 19.47 1.83 19.35
CA LEU A 190 20.16 2.28 18.13
C LEU A 190 19.21 3.08 17.26
N GLU A 191 19.75 4.06 16.54
CA GLU A 191 19.00 4.93 15.64
C GLU A 191 19.81 5.12 14.36
N GLY A 192 19.47 4.37 13.31
CA GLY A 192 20.18 4.38 12.03
C GLY A 192 19.48 5.26 11.00
N TYR A 193 20.24 6.17 10.37
CA TYR A 193 19.76 7.00 9.27
C TYR A 193 20.65 6.84 8.04
N ILE A 194 20.01 6.87 6.86
CA ILE A 194 20.71 6.78 5.60
C ILE A 194 20.95 8.17 5.04
N GLY A 195 22.23 8.48 4.79
CA GLY A 195 22.63 9.81 4.34
C GLY A 195 22.53 10.89 5.40
N PHE A 196 22.73 12.13 4.98
CA PHE A 196 22.77 13.32 5.85
C PHE A 196 21.72 14.36 5.44
N ARG A 197 21.03 14.18 4.32
CA ARG A 197 20.05 15.12 3.80
C ARG A 197 18.69 14.89 4.47
N ARG A 198 17.97 15.98 4.70
CA ARG A 198 16.59 15.91 5.18
C ARG A 198 15.68 15.49 4.04
N GLN A 199 14.81 14.52 4.28
CA GLN A 199 13.82 14.03 3.34
C GLN A 199 12.45 14.59 3.71
N HIS A 200 11.55 14.60 2.73
CA HIS A 200 10.13 14.86 2.93
C HIS A 200 9.37 13.57 2.60
N LEU A 201 9.12 12.78 3.64
CA LEU A 201 8.35 11.54 3.56
C LEU A 201 6.88 11.84 3.91
N ALA A 202 5.98 11.19 3.21
CA ALA A 202 4.55 11.27 3.48
C ALA A 202 4.02 9.92 3.96
N PHE A 203 3.10 9.97 4.92
CA PHE A 203 2.50 8.78 5.51
C PHE A 203 0.99 8.89 5.59
N VAL A 204 0.34 7.75 5.77
CA VAL A 204 -1.08 7.67 6.11
C VAL A 204 -1.28 6.56 7.13
N TYR A 205 -2.02 6.84 8.19
CA TYR A 205 -2.40 5.85 9.17
C TYR A 205 -3.46 4.91 8.61
N ILE A 206 -3.38 3.64 8.96
CA ILE A 206 -4.22 2.59 8.36
C ILE A 206 -5.73 2.87 8.50
N ASN A 207 -6.18 3.40 9.64
CA ASN A 207 -7.60 3.68 9.84
C ASN A 207 -8.11 4.80 8.92
N ASP A 208 -7.31 5.85 8.69
CA ASP A 208 -7.65 6.91 7.75
C ASP A 208 -7.67 6.38 6.31
N LEU A 209 -6.71 5.52 5.95
CA LEU A 209 -6.65 4.90 4.63
C LEU A 209 -7.88 4.03 4.36
N VAL A 210 -8.24 3.10 5.25
CA VAL A 210 -9.37 2.20 4.99
C VAL A 210 -10.71 2.95 4.97
N ARG A 211 -10.83 4.00 5.79
CA ARG A 211 -12.00 4.88 5.78
C ARG A 211 -12.18 5.53 4.41
N VAL A 212 -11.14 6.20 3.89
CA VAL A 212 -11.22 6.90 2.60
C VAL A 212 -11.36 5.94 1.42
N ILE A 213 -10.77 4.74 1.48
CA ILE A 213 -10.98 3.73 0.44
C ILE A 213 -12.46 3.35 0.35
N LEU A 214 -13.13 3.13 1.49
CA LEU A 214 -14.55 2.81 1.51
C LEU A 214 -15.42 4.02 1.15
N ASP A 215 -15.06 5.23 1.55
CA ASP A 215 -15.75 6.45 1.13
C ASP A 215 -15.72 6.59 -0.40
N ALA A 216 -14.56 6.40 -1.03
CA ALA A 216 -14.41 6.42 -2.48
C ALA A 216 -15.17 5.27 -3.19
N THR A 217 -15.19 4.08 -2.56
CA THR A 217 -15.90 2.92 -3.12
C THR A 217 -17.41 3.12 -3.11
N LEU A 218 -17.94 3.69 -2.05
CA LEU A 218 -19.39 3.86 -1.85
C LEU A 218 -19.94 5.16 -2.45
N SER A 219 -19.08 6.11 -2.80
CA SER A 219 -19.50 7.38 -3.40
C SER A 219 -20.05 7.17 -4.82
N MET A 220 -21.21 7.74 -5.10
CA MET A 220 -21.80 7.74 -6.43
C MET A 220 -21.17 8.82 -7.34
N ASP A 221 -20.61 9.85 -6.75
CA ASP A 221 -20.07 11.03 -7.47
C ASP A 221 -18.65 10.82 -7.97
N VAL A 222 -17.97 9.75 -7.49
CA VAL A 222 -16.59 9.44 -7.81
C VAL A 222 -16.53 8.23 -8.73
N SER A 223 -16.11 8.45 -9.99
CA SER A 223 -15.86 7.38 -10.96
C SER A 223 -14.76 7.78 -11.93
N ARG A 224 -13.89 6.85 -12.32
CA ARG A 224 -12.74 7.05 -13.22
C ARG A 224 -11.81 8.17 -12.74
N LYS A 225 -11.62 8.26 -11.42
CA LYS A 225 -10.74 9.22 -10.74
C LYS A 225 -9.61 8.51 -10.01
N ASN A 226 -8.54 9.24 -9.77
CA ASN A 226 -7.35 8.75 -9.10
C ASN A 226 -6.98 9.72 -7.98
N TYR A 227 -6.53 9.18 -6.83
CA TYR A 227 -6.23 10.01 -5.67
C TYR A 227 -4.96 9.57 -4.97
N PHE A 228 -4.10 10.52 -4.64
CA PHE A 228 -3.07 10.32 -3.63
C PHE A 228 -3.68 10.40 -2.24
N VAL A 229 -3.15 9.59 -1.32
CA VAL A 229 -3.61 9.57 0.07
C VAL A 229 -2.43 9.67 1.02
N SER A 230 -2.44 10.72 1.85
CA SER A 230 -1.51 10.94 2.97
C SER A 230 -2.24 11.69 4.09
N ASP A 231 -1.56 11.88 5.23
CA ASP A 231 -2.08 12.75 6.31
C ASP A 231 -1.93 14.26 6.02
N GLY A 232 -1.43 14.62 4.83
CA GLY A 232 -1.19 16.01 4.42
C GLY A 232 0.02 16.68 5.08
N ARG A 233 0.77 15.95 5.92
CA ARG A 233 2.00 16.42 6.56
C ARG A 233 3.23 15.70 6.00
N TYR A 234 4.40 16.24 6.28
CA TYR A 234 5.67 15.73 5.75
C TYR A 234 6.70 15.58 6.85
N TYR A 235 7.40 14.46 6.83
CA TYR A 235 8.26 14.03 7.91
C TYR A 235 9.64 13.65 7.38
N SER A 236 10.65 13.87 8.20
CA SER A 236 11.98 13.31 7.96
C SER A 236 12.16 11.97 8.68
N GLN A 237 13.17 11.21 8.30
CA GLN A 237 13.56 10.01 9.07
C GLN A 237 13.83 10.37 10.55
N GLN A 238 14.40 11.56 10.80
CA GLN A 238 14.69 12.05 12.14
C GLN A 238 13.42 12.35 12.95
N ASP A 239 12.36 12.81 12.30
CA ASP A 239 11.07 13.04 12.97
C ASP A 239 10.45 11.73 13.42
N ILE A 240 10.43 10.70 12.56
CA ILE A 240 9.97 9.35 12.92
C ILE A 240 10.77 8.80 14.09
N GLY A 241 12.10 8.89 14.03
CA GLY A 241 12.98 8.43 15.11
C GLY A 241 12.74 9.18 16.43
N ARG A 242 12.56 10.49 16.39
CA ARG A 242 12.28 11.33 17.56
C ARG A 242 10.96 10.95 18.23
N ILE A 243 9.89 10.81 17.46
CA ILE A 243 8.57 10.41 17.94
C ILE A 243 8.65 9.00 18.55
N THR A 244 9.21 8.04 17.81
CA THR A 244 9.34 6.66 18.27
C THR A 244 10.09 6.54 19.59
N LYS A 245 11.23 7.27 19.73
CA LYS A 245 12.00 7.27 20.98
C LYS A 245 11.20 7.81 22.16
N ARG A 246 10.43 8.86 21.95
CA ARG A 246 9.58 9.45 22.99
C ARG A 246 8.55 8.44 23.48
N ILE A 247 7.80 7.80 22.54
CA ILE A 247 6.77 6.82 22.87
C ILE A 247 7.35 5.56 23.55
N LEU A 248 8.51 5.09 23.08
CA LEU A 248 9.17 3.93 23.68
C LEU A 248 9.96 4.25 24.95
N ASN A 249 10.10 5.54 25.29
CA ASN A 249 10.94 6.02 26.39
C ASN A 249 12.38 5.50 26.29
N LYS A 250 13.02 5.64 25.12
CA LYS A 250 14.35 5.13 24.83
C LYS A 250 15.36 6.25 24.58
N LYS A 251 16.58 6.07 25.09
CA LYS A 251 17.76 6.82 24.67
C LYS A 251 18.51 5.98 23.65
N THR A 252 18.92 6.58 22.53
CA THR A 252 19.53 5.87 21.40
C THR A 252 20.88 6.46 21.02
N LEU A 253 21.78 5.62 20.54
CA LEU A 253 22.98 6.03 19.82
C LEU A 253 22.60 6.26 18.35
N ARG A 254 22.83 7.50 17.88
CA ARG A 254 22.53 7.89 16.50
C ARG A 254 23.69 7.54 15.58
N ILE A 255 23.42 6.83 14.50
CA ILE A 255 24.39 6.42 13.49
C ILE A 255 23.91 6.91 12.14
N HIS A 256 24.73 7.67 11.42
CA HIS A 256 24.49 8.03 10.04
C HIS A 256 25.32 7.12 9.12
N ILE A 257 24.67 6.42 8.23
CA ILE A 257 25.31 5.52 7.27
C ILE A 257 25.41 6.24 5.94
N PRO A 258 26.63 6.45 5.41
CA PRO A 258 26.81 7.06 4.10
C PRO A 258 26.08 6.27 3.02
N VAL A 259 25.40 6.98 2.12
CA VAL A 259 24.67 6.39 0.99
C VAL A 259 25.54 5.50 0.13
N THR A 260 26.80 5.93 -0.11
CA THR A 260 27.79 5.16 -0.89
C THR A 260 28.06 3.78 -0.27
N LEU A 261 28.15 3.69 1.06
CA LEU A 261 28.38 2.43 1.75
C LEU A 261 27.17 1.49 1.58
N ILE A 262 25.94 2.00 1.78
CA ILE A 262 24.71 1.20 1.60
C ILE A 262 24.58 0.76 0.13
N ARG A 263 24.89 1.62 -0.84
CA ARG A 263 24.87 1.28 -2.25
C ARG A 263 25.86 0.17 -2.60
N SER A 264 27.07 0.22 -2.04
CA SER A 264 28.06 -0.84 -2.22
C SER A 264 27.61 -2.17 -1.61
N ILE A 265 27.04 -2.15 -0.42
CA ILE A 265 26.48 -3.35 0.25
C ILE A 265 25.35 -3.92 -0.60
N ALA A 266 24.39 -3.09 -1.03
CA ALA A 266 23.26 -3.51 -1.85
C ALA A 266 23.72 -4.15 -3.18
N TRP A 267 24.73 -3.56 -3.83
CA TRP A 267 25.31 -4.10 -5.05
C TRP A 267 25.91 -5.51 -4.82
N VAL A 268 26.70 -5.68 -3.76
CA VAL A 268 27.27 -6.99 -3.41
C VAL A 268 26.16 -8.00 -3.15
N MET A 269 25.13 -7.62 -2.37
CA MET A 269 23.99 -8.49 -2.08
C MET A 269 23.24 -8.88 -3.37
N GLU A 270 23.08 -7.99 -4.33
CA GLU A 270 22.49 -8.33 -5.62
C GLU A 270 23.32 -9.32 -6.42
N GLN A 271 24.67 -9.22 -6.39
CA GLN A 271 25.53 -10.21 -7.09
C GLN A 271 25.37 -11.60 -6.44
N ILE A 272 25.35 -11.67 -5.11
CA ILE A 272 25.09 -12.92 -4.37
C ILE A 272 23.68 -13.43 -4.71
N GLY A 273 22.66 -12.55 -4.71
CA GLY A 273 21.30 -12.90 -5.06
C GLY A 273 21.17 -13.48 -6.46
N LYS A 274 21.82 -12.89 -7.44
CA LYS A 274 21.88 -13.43 -8.82
C LYS A 274 22.52 -14.83 -8.88
N ALA A 275 23.56 -15.06 -8.08
CA ALA A 275 24.25 -16.36 -8.05
C ALA A 275 23.41 -17.44 -7.31
N THR A 276 22.60 -17.05 -6.33
CA THR A 276 21.80 -17.97 -5.51
C THR A 276 20.35 -18.11 -5.96
N GLY A 277 19.90 -17.29 -6.93
CA GLY A 277 18.51 -17.25 -7.39
C GLY A 277 17.54 -16.55 -6.44
N ASN A 278 18.05 -15.84 -5.41
CA ASN A 278 17.26 -15.14 -4.41
C ASN A 278 17.41 -13.62 -4.56
N TYR A 279 16.28 -12.90 -4.61
CA TYR A 279 16.31 -11.44 -4.63
C TYR A 279 16.55 -10.89 -3.21
N PRO A 280 17.62 -10.11 -2.97
CA PRO A 280 17.96 -9.69 -1.62
C PRO A 280 17.00 -8.62 -1.08
N ALA A 281 16.76 -8.65 0.23
CA ALA A 281 15.92 -7.66 0.91
C ALA A 281 16.47 -6.22 0.80
N LEU A 282 17.80 -6.06 0.81
CA LEU A 282 18.48 -4.82 0.48
C LEU A 282 19.06 -4.92 -0.92
N ASN A 283 18.59 -4.09 -1.83
CA ASN A 283 18.96 -4.05 -3.24
C ASN A 283 19.05 -2.59 -3.72
N LEU A 284 19.55 -2.37 -4.93
CA LEU A 284 19.74 -1.02 -5.46
C LEU A 284 18.42 -0.25 -5.67
N GLU A 285 17.31 -0.92 -5.97
CA GLU A 285 15.98 -0.27 -6.04
C GLU A 285 15.57 0.28 -4.67
N LYS A 286 15.74 -0.52 -3.62
CA LYS A 286 15.43 -0.10 -2.24
C LYS A 286 16.33 1.06 -1.80
N VAL A 287 17.60 1.06 -2.21
CA VAL A 287 18.51 2.20 -1.98
C VAL A 287 18.01 3.47 -2.69
N ARG A 288 17.56 3.38 -3.95
CA ARG A 288 16.99 4.55 -4.68
C ARG A 288 15.78 5.14 -3.95
N ILE A 289 14.90 4.31 -3.41
CA ILE A 289 13.75 4.77 -2.61
C ILE A 289 14.24 5.50 -1.36
N LEU A 290 15.23 4.93 -0.65
CA LEU A 290 15.79 5.51 0.58
C LEU A 290 16.60 6.80 0.32
N GLU A 291 17.14 6.98 -0.90
CA GLU A 291 17.82 8.20 -1.32
C GLU A 291 16.85 9.30 -1.78
N SER A 292 15.65 8.95 -2.13
CA SER A 292 14.66 9.90 -2.66
C SER A 292 14.30 10.96 -1.62
N MET A 293 14.32 12.21 -2.04
CA MET A 293 14.27 13.35 -1.13
C MET A 293 12.85 13.84 -0.85
N ASN A 294 11.94 13.67 -1.81
CA ASN A 294 10.62 14.28 -1.73
C ASN A 294 9.53 13.33 -2.24
N TRP A 295 8.67 12.91 -1.30
CA TRP A 295 7.49 12.08 -1.55
C TRP A 295 6.20 12.83 -1.23
N LYS A 296 6.23 14.15 -1.21
CA LYS A 296 5.01 14.94 -1.02
C LYS A 296 4.06 14.72 -2.19
N CYS A 297 2.82 14.49 -1.90
CA CYS A 297 1.78 14.36 -2.92
C CYS A 297 0.62 15.32 -2.63
N ASP A 298 -0.01 15.77 -3.70
CA ASP A 298 -1.20 16.61 -3.62
C ASP A 298 -2.41 15.76 -3.25
N ILE A 299 -3.06 16.09 -2.13
CA ILE A 299 -4.28 15.45 -1.66
C ILE A 299 -5.52 16.37 -1.71
N GLU A 300 -5.38 17.56 -2.28
CA GLU A 300 -6.52 18.47 -2.38
C GLU A 300 -7.67 17.90 -3.20
N PRO A 301 -7.46 17.23 -4.37
CA PRO A 301 -8.55 16.59 -5.10
C PRO A 301 -9.32 15.55 -4.26
N LEU A 302 -8.62 14.83 -3.39
CA LEU A 302 -9.25 13.87 -2.47
C LEU A 302 -10.11 14.57 -1.41
N LYS A 303 -9.64 15.70 -0.89
CA LYS A 303 -10.39 16.51 0.09
C LYS A 303 -11.63 17.14 -0.53
N GLU A 304 -11.51 17.64 -1.74
CA GLU A 304 -12.62 18.29 -2.46
C GLU A 304 -13.72 17.28 -2.82
N ASP A 305 -13.35 16.12 -3.40
CA ASP A 305 -14.32 15.15 -3.89
C ASP A 305 -14.96 14.29 -2.77
N LEU A 306 -14.21 13.99 -1.71
CA LEU A 306 -14.64 13.07 -0.65
C LEU A 306 -14.68 13.70 0.76
N ASN A 307 -14.47 15.02 0.86
CA ASN A 307 -14.37 15.71 2.16
C ASN A 307 -13.40 15.01 3.13
N PHE A 308 -12.31 14.48 2.57
CA PHE A 308 -11.32 13.72 3.35
C PHE A 308 -10.59 14.62 4.33
N GLN A 309 -10.62 14.24 5.59
CA GLN A 309 -9.83 14.88 6.65
C GLN A 309 -9.10 13.78 7.42
N PRO A 310 -7.75 13.77 7.40
CA PRO A 310 -6.98 12.86 8.23
C PRO A 310 -7.32 13.06 9.71
N GLN A 311 -7.60 11.97 10.42
CA GLN A 311 -7.92 12.00 11.87
C GLN A 311 -6.68 11.74 12.71
N TYR A 312 -5.63 11.20 12.10
CA TYR A 312 -4.39 10.85 12.77
C TYR A 312 -3.21 11.59 12.15
N ASP A 313 -2.38 12.19 13.00
CA ASP A 313 -1.04 12.54 12.59
C ASP A 313 -0.06 11.38 12.86
N LEU A 314 1.21 11.57 12.47
CA LEU A 314 2.22 10.52 12.62
C LEU A 314 2.43 10.12 14.09
N GLU A 315 2.31 11.05 15.03
CA GLU A 315 2.53 10.77 16.45
C GLU A 315 1.39 9.93 17.03
N GLU A 316 0.15 10.35 16.83
CA GLU A 316 -1.05 9.64 17.27
C GLU A 316 -1.12 8.22 16.69
N GLY A 317 -0.89 8.08 15.39
CA GLY A 317 -0.87 6.76 14.75
C GLY A 317 0.29 5.87 15.20
N LEU A 318 1.48 6.45 15.50
CA LEU A 318 2.59 5.68 16.04
C LEU A 318 2.36 5.26 17.50
N GLU A 319 1.65 6.04 18.31
CA GLU A 319 1.27 5.64 19.66
C GLU A 319 0.42 4.37 19.64
N GLU A 320 -0.63 4.34 18.83
CA GLU A 320 -1.47 3.14 18.66
C GLU A 320 -0.69 1.96 18.08
N THR A 321 0.12 2.21 17.05
CA THR A 321 0.92 1.17 16.39
C THR A 321 1.89 0.49 17.35
N LEU A 322 2.66 1.29 18.10
CA LEU A 322 3.67 0.77 19.03
C LEU A 322 3.04 0.12 20.27
N ALA A 323 1.88 0.61 20.72
CA ALA A 323 1.10 -0.03 21.78
C ALA A 323 0.64 -1.42 21.33
N TRP A 324 0.11 -1.54 20.11
CA TRP A 324 -0.30 -2.82 19.54
C TRP A 324 0.88 -3.78 19.38
N TYR A 325 2.04 -3.31 18.88
CA TYR A 325 3.23 -4.17 18.74
C TYR A 325 3.72 -4.71 20.09
N LYS A 326 3.67 -3.90 21.16
CA LYS A 326 4.00 -4.37 22.51
C LYS A 326 3.00 -5.42 23.00
N GLN A 327 1.72 -5.19 22.79
CA GLN A 327 0.66 -6.14 23.18
C GLN A 327 0.79 -7.48 22.48
N GLN A 328 1.21 -7.48 21.20
CA GLN A 328 1.42 -8.70 20.42
C GLN A 328 2.80 -9.33 20.60
N GLY A 329 3.67 -8.77 21.43
CA GLY A 329 5.04 -9.27 21.64
C GLY A 329 5.96 -9.08 20.43
N TRP A 330 5.66 -8.13 19.56
CA TRP A 330 6.50 -7.82 18.40
C TRP A 330 7.66 -6.89 18.74
N LEU A 331 7.53 -6.10 19.82
CA LEU A 331 8.53 -5.17 20.38
C LEU A 331 8.89 -5.52 21.83
#